data_6246b9bbb8356f625ec92bb1c679d7c0
#
_entry.id   6246b9bbb8356f625ec92bb1c679d7c0
#
_cell.length_a   1.000
_cell.length_b   1.000
_cell.length_c   1.000
_cell.angle_alpha   90.00
_cell.angle_beta   90.00
_cell.angle_gamma   90.00
#
_symmetry.space_group_name_H-M   'P 1'
#
loop_
_entity.id
_entity.type
_entity.pdbx_description
1 polymer ?
#
loop_
_entity_poly.entity_id
_entity_poly.type
_entity_poly.pdbx_seq_one_letter_code
_entity_poly.pdbx_strand_id
1 'polypeptide(L)'
;MIDQERVPETDGSESLNDGTAVGLPNTPGDRSRFDPGELRRVIATFPLTGIREIREFAAGSRQAPKVRIVAEEGDFLLKRRTARPDLVARATFNHQLQLHLEALGVPVARLVGTAEENKSMLLEGGQVYEMFHWVEGRRMVKAPQEAVNAGRILGRLHLEAARLEWTDAPPMPGFHAAAQVKSAFERLEPAIVVADPDVNRSKLHDVVERLAERCNA
;
A
#
# COMPACT_ATOMS: atom_id res chain seq x y z
N MET A 1 33.12 23.38 -23.15
CA MET A 1 33.72 22.03 -23.29
C MET A 1 33.73 21.49 -21.87
N ILE A 2 32.70 20.81 -21.46
CA ILE A 2 32.55 20.21 -20.13
C ILE A 2 32.18 18.75 -20.38
N ASP A 3 33.08 17.85 -19.94
CA ASP A 3 32.99 16.41 -20.07
C ASP A 3 31.73 15.86 -19.44
N GLN A 4 30.99 15.04 -20.19
CA GLN A 4 29.90 14.20 -19.69
C GLN A 4 30.49 12.86 -19.22
N GLU A 5 30.58 12.66 -17.93
CA GLU A 5 30.86 11.36 -17.33
C GLU A 5 29.69 10.38 -17.58
N ARG A 6 29.99 9.33 -18.32
CA ARG A 6 29.14 8.19 -18.61
C ARG A 6 29.05 7.30 -17.37
N VAL A 7 27.83 7.14 -16.86
CA VAL A 7 27.51 6.10 -15.86
C VAL A 7 27.39 4.75 -16.58
N PRO A 8 28.06 3.68 -16.13
CA PRO A 8 27.98 2.37 -16.77
C PRO A 8 26.61 1.72 -16.50
N GLU A 9 25.93 1.29 -17.57
CA GLU A 9 24.81 0.37 -17.53
C GLU A 9 25.29 -1.02 -17.08
N THR A 10 24.85 -1.49 -15.94
CA THR A 10 25.00 -2.90 -15.55
C THR A 10 23.89 -3.71 -16.18
N ASP A 11 24.22 -4.39 -17.27
CA ASP A 11 23.45 -5.46 -17.89
C ASP A 11 23.46 -6.68 -16.94
N GLY A 12 22.33 -6.97 -16.33
CA GLY A 12 22.09 -8.12 -15.45
C GLY A 12 21.06 -9.05 -16.04
N SER A 13 21.33 -9.64 -17.19
CA SER A 13 20.57 -10.79 -17.70
C SER A 13 20.98 -12.05 -16.93
N GLU A 14 20.35 -12.36 -15.80
CA GLU A 14 20.44 -13.67 -15.19
C GLU A 14 19.32 -14.58 -15.70
N SER A 15 19.74 -15.66 -16.35
CA SER A 15 18.93 -16.74 -16.86
C SER A 15 18.14 -17.44 -15.76
N LEU A 16 16.87 -17.76 -16.06
CA LEU A 16 16.01 -18.61 -15.23
C LEU A 16 16.63 -19.98 -15.11
N ASN A 17 17.25 -20.27 -13.96
CA ASN A 17 17.73 -21.59 -13.61
C ASN A 17 16.57 -22.37 -12.98
N ASP A 18 16.24 -23.52 -13.63
CA ASP A 18 15.25 -24.50 -13.18
C ASP A 18 15.80 -25.24 -11.94
N GLY A 19 15.39 -24.79 -10.77
CA GLY A 19 15.80 -25.39 -9.50
C GLY A 19 14.68 -25.25 -8.48
N THR A 20 14.06 -26.37 -8.13
CA THR A 20 13.12 -26.58 -7.04
C THR A 20 13.66 -26.01 -5.72
N ALA A 21 13.40 -24.75 -5.46
CA ALA A 21 13.70 -24.13 -4.17
C ALA A 21 12.55 -24.47 -3.20
N VAL A 22 12.81 -25.47 -2.35
CA VAL A 22 12.02 -25.68 -1.12
C VAL A 22 12.09 -24.39 -0.33
N GLY A 23 10.92 -23.75 -0.11
CA GLY A 23 10.82 -22.48 0.57
C GLY A 23 11.40 -22.56 1.98
N LEU A 24 12.53 -21.92 2.21
CA LEU A 24 13.10 -21.74 3.54
C LEU A 24 12.15 -20.84 4.38
N PRO A 25 11.96 -21.11 5.68
CA PRO A 25 11.14 -20.26 6.54
C PRO A 25 11.74 -18.84 6.58
N ASN A 26 10.88 -17.83 6.36
CA ASN A 26 11.28 -16.42 6.40
C ASN A 26 11.93 -16.09 7.76
N THR A 27 13.16 -15.62 7.75
CA THR A 27 13.84 -15.08 8.92
C THR A 27 13.12 -13.80 9.40
N PRO A 28 12.98 -13.55 10.73
CA PRO A 28 12.43 -12.30 11.21
C PRO A 28 13.15 -11.09 10.62
N GLY A 29 12.44 -10.31 9.82
CA GLY A 29 12.98 -9.15 9.08
C GLY A 29 13.00 -9.30 7.57
N ASP A 30 12.86 -10.51 7.03
CA ASP A 30 12.78 -10.76 5.59
C ASP A 30 11.43 -10.31 5.00
N ARG A 31 11.48 -9.93 3.71
CA ARG A 31 10.27 -9.61 2.95
C ARG A 31 9.54 -10.92 2.58
N SER A 32 8.26 -11.01 2.92
CA SER A 32 7.40 -12.10 2.48
C SER A 32 7.32 -12.12 0.94
N ARG A 33 7.40 -13.32 0.35
CA ARG A 33 7.35 -13.56 -1.09
C ARG A 33 6.21 -14.51 -1.44
N PHE A 34 5.84 -14.54 -2.71
CA PHE A 34 4.96 -15.58 -3.23
C PHE A 34 5.73 -16.86 -3.45
N ASP A 35 5.12 -17.99 -3.10
CA ASP A 35 5.56 -19.29 -3.61
C ASP A 35 5.17 -19.42 -5.09
N PRO A 36 6.03 -19.99 -5.96
CA PRO A 36 5.73 -20.12 -7.40
C PRO A 36 4.45 -20.93 -7.70
N GLY A 37 4.16 -21.96 -6.90
CA GLY A 37 2.94 -22.76 -7.05
C GLY A 37 1.70 -21.98 -6.62
N GLU A 38 1.77 -21.28 -5.49
CA GLU A 38 0.75 -20.34 -5.02
C GLU A 38 0.45 -19.30 -6.10
N LEU A 39 1.48 -18.66 -6.62
CA LEU A 39 1.34 -17.58 -7.60
C LEU A 39 0.62 -18.05 -8.87
N ARG A 40 0.99 -19.20 -9.40
CA ARG A 40 0.33 -19.81 -10.58
C ARG A 40 -1.15 -20.10 -10.33
N ARG A 41 -1.49 -20.72 -9.19
CA ARG A 41 -2.89 -21.01 -8.84
C ARG A 41 -3.71 -19.74 -8.72
N VAL A 42 -3.20 -18.76 -7.97
CA VAL A 42 -3.90 -17.48 -7.75
C VAL A 42 -4.10 -16.71 -9.05
N ILE A 43 -3.07 -16.61 -9.89
CA ILE A 43 -3.20 -15.88 -11.17
C ILE A 43 -4.25 -16.54 -12.07
N ALA A 44 -4.34 -17.87 -12.09
CA ALA A 44 -5.31 -18.60 -12.89
C ALA A 44 -6.78 -18.31 -12.51
N THR A 45 -7.03 -17.73 -11.33
CA THR A 45 -8.39 -17.31 -10.94
C THR A 45 -8.80 -15.92 -11.46
N PHE A 46 -7.87 -15.19 -12.07
CA PHE A 46 -8.14 -13.88 -12.65
C PHE A 46 -8.20 -13.96 -14.19
N PRO A 47 -8.94 -13.05 -14.85
CA PRO A 47 -9.15 -13.09 -16.30
C PRO A 47 -7.91 -12.55 -17.05
N LEU A 48 -6.78 -13.23 -16.92
CA LEU A 48 -5.52 -12.87 -17.57
C LEU A 48 -5.11 -13.95 -18.57
N THR A 49 -4.67 -13.52 -19.76
CA THR A 49 -4.10 -14.37 -20.80
C THR A 49 -2.72 -13.88 -21.24
N GLY A 50 -1.96 -14.74 -21.90
CA GLY A 50 -0.69 -14.35 -22.50
C GLY A 50 0.27 -13.64 -21.53
N ILE A 51 0.46 -14.19 -20.33
CA ILE A 51 1.37 -13.62 -19.34
C ILE A 51 2.79 -13.69 -19.87
N ARG A 52 3.41 -12.50 -20.04
CA ARG A 52 4.75 -12.35 -20.58
C ARG A 52 5.82 -12.21 -19.51
N GLU A 53 5.43 -11.61 -18.36
CA GLU A 53 6.38 -11.31 -17.33
C GLU A 53 5.70 -11.19 -15.96
N ILE A 54 6.41 -11.64 -14.92
CA ILE A 54 6.03 -11.44 -13.51
C ILE A 54 7.28 -10.94 -12.77
N ARG A 55 7.19 -9.76 -12.18
CA ARG A 55 8.27 -9.14 -11.38
C ARG A 55 7.84 -8.86 -9.96
N GLU A 56 8.71 -9.15 -8.99
CA GLU A 56 8.49 -8.74 -7.61
C GLU A 56 8.43 -7.21 -7.50
N PHE A 57 7.41 -6.70 -6.80
CA PHE A 57 7.26 -5.27 -6.52
C PHE A 57 7.52 -4.98 -5.04
N ALA A 58 8.76 -4.59 -4.75
CA ALA A 58 9.29 -4.50 -3.39
C ALA A 58 8.89 -3.23 -2.61
N ALA A 59 7.87 -2.48 -3.04
CA ALA A 59 7.42 -1.27 -2.35
C ALA A 59 6.39 -1.55 -1.26
N GLY A 60 6.37 -0.72 -0.21
CA GLY A 60 5.41 -0.78 0.89
C GLY A 60 5.69 -1.88 1.90
N SER A 61 4.65 -2.43 2.54
CA SER A 61 4.76 -3.40 3.63
C SER A 61 5.55 -4.65 3.23
N ARG A 62 6.47 -5.07 4.10
CA ARG A 62 7.24 -6.32 3.96
C ARG A 62 6.39 -7.57 4.13
N GLN A 63 5.28 -7.48 4.87
CA GLN A 63 4.37 -8.59 5.16
C GLN A 63 3.28 -8.77 4.10
N ALA A 64 3.18 -7.88 3.14
CA ALA A 64 2.22 -7.93 2.05
C ALA A 64 2.97 -7.97 0.71
N PRO A 65 3.39 -9.16 0.25
CA PRO A 65 4.10 -9.32 -1.00
C PRO A 65 3.25 -8.86 -2.18
N LYS A 66 3.92 -8.34 -3.20
CA LYS A 66 3.30 -7.83 -4.42
C LYS A 66 4.15 -8.22 -5.63
N VAL A 67 3.47 -8.51 -6.72
CA VAL A 67 4.10 -8.72 -8.03
C VAL A 67 3.41 -7.86 -9.09
N ARG A 68 4.19 -7.29 -10.01
CA ARG A 68 3.69 -6.74 -11.27
C ARG A 68 3.60 -7.89 -12.26
N ILE A 69 2.49 -7.98 -12.97
CA ILE A 69 2.21 -8.98 -14.00
C ILE A 69 2.00 -8.21 -15.30
N VAL A 70 2.73 -8.60 -16.34
CA VAL A 70 2.56 -8.09 -17.71
C VAL A 70 1.85 -9.16 -18.51
N ALA A 71 0.64 -8.88 -18.96
CA ALA A 71 -0.22 -9.80 -19.71
C ALA A 71 -0.71 -9.18 -21.03
N GLU A 72 -1.51 -9.90 -21.81
CA GLU A 72 -2.08 -9.37 -23.06
C GLU A 72 -3.08 -8.25 -22.78
N GLU A 73 -3.87 -8.36 -21.73
CA GLU A 73 -4.88 -7.37 -21.32
C GLU A 73 -4.27 -6.10 -20.70
N GLY A 74 -2.96 -6.09 -20.44
CA GLY A 74 -2.24 -4.98 -19.83
C GLY A 74 -1.37 -5.38 -18.65
N ASP A 75 -1.06 -4.40 -17.83
CA ASP A 75 -0.23 -4.58 -16.66
C ASP A 75 -1.07 -4.56 -15.38
N PHE A 76 -0.71 -5.43 -14.44
CA PHE A 76 -1.46 -5.63 -13.21
C PHE A 76 -0.55 -5.67 -11.99
N LEU A 77 -1.10 -5.37 -10.82
CA LEU A 77 -0.48 -5.56 -9.52
C LEU A 77 -1.27 -6.59 -8.72
N LEU A 78 -0.69 -7.76 -8.47
CA LEU A 78 -1.23 -8.74 -7.53
C LEU A 78 -0.61 -8.51 -6.15
N LYS A 79 -1.45 -8.47 -5.11
CA LYS A 79 -1.08 -8.27 -3.72
C LYS A 79 -1.68 -9.35 -2.84
N ARG A 80 -0.89 -9.89 -1.90
CA ARG A 80 -1.34 -10.84 -0.88
C ARG A 80 -1.30 -10.20 0.50
N ARG A 81 -2.26 -10.55 1.34
CA ARG A 81 -2.24 -10.28 2.79
C ARG A 81 -2.92 -11.42 3.56
N THR A 82 -2.64 -11.54 4.86
CA THR A 82 -3.29 -12.54 5.71
C THR A 82 -4.79 -12.28 5.84
N ALA A 83 -5.61 -13.34 5.72
CA ALA A 83 -7.06 -13.30 5.84
C ALA A 83 -7.51 -13.35 7.31
N ARG A 84 -7.27 -12.28 8.06
CA ARG A 84 -7.89 -12.10 9.37
C ARG A 84 -9.26 -11.43 9.19
N PRO A 85 -10.29 -11.78 10.02
CA PRO A 85 -11.64 -11.24 9.84
C PRO A 85 -11.71 -9.72 9.78
N ASP A 86 -10.96 -9.02 10.66
CA ASP A 86 -10.85 -7.57 10.67
C ASP A 86 -10.21 -6.99 9.39
N LEU A 87 -9.21 -7.69 8.83
CA LEU A 87 -8.54 -7.27 7.60
C LEU A 87 -9.41 -7.56 6.36
N VAL A 88 -10.18 -8.65 6.36
CA VAL A 88 -11.12 -8.96 5.29
C VAL A 88 -12.25 -7.92 5.26
N ALA A 89 -12.86 -7.62 6.41
CA ALA A 89 -13.91 -6.60 6.50
C ALA A 89 -13.41 -5.22 6.01
N ARG A 90 -12.20 -4.82 6.42
CA ARG A 90 -11.58 -3.57 5.94
C ARG A 90 -11.28 -3.59 4.44
N ALA A 91 -10.82 -4.72 3.90
CA ALA A 91 -10.58 -4.85 2.47
C ALA A 91 -11.89 -4.73 1.69
N THR A 92 -12.95 -5.40 2.12
CA THR A 92 -14.29 -5.29 1.53
C THR A 92 -14.78 -3.84 1.51
N PHE A 93 -14.74 -3.16 2.65
CA PHE A 93 -15.11 -1.75 2.75
C PHE A 93 -14.26 -0.86 1.81
N ASN A 94 -12.94 -1.03 1.82
CA ASN A 94 -12.05 -0.26 0.95
C ASN A 94 -12.33 -0.50 -0.53
N HIS A 95 -12.68 -1.74 -0.93
CA HIS A 95 -13.03 -2.05 -2.32
C HIS A 95 -14.35 -1.41 -2.71
N GLN A 96 -15.36 -1.42 -1.84
CA GLN A 96 -16.64 -0.73 -2.10
C GLN A 96 -16.43 0.78 -2.28
N LEU A 97 -15.65 1.40 -1.38
CA LEU A 97 -15.27 2.81 -1.50
C LEU A 97 -14.51 3.07 -2.81
N GLN A 98 -13.55 2.21 -3.16
CA GLN A 98 -12.73 2.35 -4.36
C GLN A 98 -13.58 2.27 -5.65
N LEU A 99 -14.49 1.30 -5.74
CA LEU A 99 -15.42 1.16 -6.86
C LEU A 99 -16.35 2.36 -6.99
N HIS A 100 -16.84 2.88 -5.85
CA HIS A 100 -17.66 4.09 -5.85
C HIS A 100 -16.88 5.31 -6.34
N LEU A 101 -15.66 5.52 -5.82
CA LEU A 101 -14.80 6.63 -6.24
C LEU A 101 -14.41 6.53 -7.73
N GLU A 102 -14.18 5.31 -8.24
CA GLU A 102 -13.94 5.07 -9.66
C GLU A 102 -15.15 5.49 -10.50
N ALA A 103 -16.36 5.09 -10.11
CA ALA A 103 -17.60 5.47 -10.79
C ALA A 103 -17.82 6.99 -10.85
N LEU A 104 -17.34 7.73 -9.85
CA LEU A 104 -17.35 9.20 -9.82
C LEU A 104 -16.16 9.84 -10.56
N GLY A 105 -15.31 9.04 -11.20
CA GLY A 105 -14.14 9.52 -11.93
C GLY A 105 -13.04 10.10 -11.04
N VAL A 106 -12.98 9.69 -9.75
CA VAL A 106 -11.82 9.94 -8.91
C VAL A 106 -10.69 9.00 -9.31
N PRO A 107 -9.46 9.47 -9.54
CA PRO A 107 -8.35 8.61 -9.98
C PRO A 107 -7.92 7.66 -8.86
N VAL A 108 -8.40 6.43 -8.91
CA VAL A 108 -8.03 5.32 -8.03
C VAL A 108 -7.47 4.17 -8.87
N ALA A 109 -6.67 3.29 -8.25
CA ALA A 109 -6.24 2.07 -8.93
C ALA A 109 -7.46 1.16 -9.13
N ARG A 110 -7.73 0.76 -10.39
CA ARG A 110 -8.91 -0.05 -10.72
C ARG A 110 -8.73 -1.48 -10.22
N LEU A 111 -9.78 -2.03 -9.60
CA LEU A 111 -9.81 -3.43 -9.19
C LEU A 111 -10.05 -4.35 -10.40
N VAL A 112 -9.46 -5.55 -10.34
CA VAL A 112 -9.71 -6.64 -11.28
C VAL A 112 -10.48 -7.73 -10.54
N GLY A 113 -11.67 -8.04 -11.00
CA GLY A 113 -12.49 -9.12 -10.43
C GLY A 113 -11.96 -10.50 -10.80
N THR A 114 -12.31 -11.51 -9.99
CA THR A 114 -12.05 -12.92 -10.33
C THR A 114 -12.82 -13.32 -11.59
N ALA A 115 -12.28 -14.26 -12.38
CA ALA A 115 -12.83 -14.65 -13.68
C ALA A 115 -14.26 -15.23 -13.58
N GLU A 116 -14.51 -16.09 -12.60
CA GLU A 116 -15.80 -16.78 -12.48
C GLU A 116 -16.90 -15.94 -11.82
N GLU A 117 -16.58 -15.29 -10.70
CA GLU A 117 -17.58 -14.63 -9.86
C GLU A 117 -17.46 -13.10 -9.81
N ASN A 118 -16.48 -12.55 -10.51
CA ASN A 118 -16.16 -11.12 -10.52
C ASN A 118 -16.01 -10.53 -9.09
N LYS A 119 -15.47 -11.32 -8.16
CA LYS A 119 -15.19 -10.87 -6.79
C LYS A 119 -13.98 -9.96 -6.76
N SER A 120 -14.04 -8.90 -5.97
CA SER A 120 -12.97 -7.91 -5.83
C SER A 120 -11.72 -8.45 -5.11
N MET A 121 -11.80 -9.65 -4.53
CA MET A 121 -10.70 -10.37 -3.89
C MET A 121 -10.93 -11.87 -3.95
N LEU A 122 -9.84 -12.64 -3.93
CA LEU A 122 -9.83 -14.09 -3.72
C LEU A 122 -9.44 -14.38 -2.27
N LEU A 123 -10.20 -15.28 -1.62
CA LEU A 123 -9.88 -15.82 -0.31
C LEU A 123 -9.46 -17.28 -0.47
N GLU A 124 -8.19 -17.58 -0.26
CA GLU A 124 -7.64 -18.93 -0.39
C GLU A 124 -6.50 -19.18 0.61
N GLY A 125 -6.48 -20.36 1.24
CA GLY A 125 -5.40 -20.78 2.14
C GLY A 125 -5.12 -19.81 3.30
N GLY A 126 -6.14 -19.13 3.83
CA GLY A 126 -5.97 -18.15 4.89
C GLY A 126 -5.31 -16.83 4.42
N GLN A 127 -5.33 -16.57 3.12
CA GLN A 127 -4.81 -15.36 2.50
C GLN A 127 -5.91 -14.62 1.73
N VAL A 128 -5.74 -13.31 1.59
CA VAL A 128 -6.50 -12.42 0.70
C VAL A 128 -5.61 -12.04 -0.46
N TYR A 129 -6.09 -12.25 -1.67
CA TYR A 129 -5.43 -11.81 -2.89
C TYR A 129 -6.28 -10.75 -3.57
N GLU A 130 -5.65 -9.64 -3.88
CA GLU A 130 -6.27 -8.48 -4.54
C GLU A 130 -5.50 -8.18 -5.81
N MET A 131 -6.20 -8.02 -6.92
CA MET A 131 -5.59 -7.62 -8.19
C MET A 131 -6.09 -6.25 -8.62
N PHE A 132 -5.16 -5.44 -9.09
CA PHE A 132 -5.41 -4.08 -9.55
C PHE A 132 -4.79 -3.89 -10.93
N HIS A 133 -5.39 -3.04 -11.76
CA HIS A 133 -4.68 -2.51 -12.92
C HIS A 133 -3.45 -1.75 -12.45
N TRP A 134 -2.34 -1.95 -13.14
CA TRP A 134 -1.12 -1.21 -12.87
C TRP A 134 -1.32 0.27 -13.19
N VAL A 135 -0.89 1.14 -12.30
CA VAL A 135 -0.91 2.58 -12.52
C VAL A 135 0.51 3.04 -12.82
N GLU A 136 0.74 3.48 -14.03
CA GLU A 136 2.01 4.12 -14.37
C GLU A 136 2.14 5.45 -13.63
N GLY A 137 3.35 5.72 -13.16
CA GLY A 137 3.62 6.94 -12.43
C GLY A 137 5.07 7.10 -12.04
N ARG A 138 5.41 8.29 -11.65
CA ARG A 138 6.71 8.63 -11.08
C ARG A 138 6.56 9.11 -9.64
N ARG A 139 7.64 9.09 -8.90
CA ARG A 139 7.64 9.72 -7.57
C ARG A 139 7.36 11.22 -7.69
N MET A 140 6.52 11.71 -6.79
CA MET A 140 6.28 13.16 -6.66
C MET A 140 7.59 13.87 -6.35
N VAL A 141 7.90 14.91 -7.11
CA VAL A 141 9.00 15.82 -6.80
C VAL A 141 8.51 16.90 -5.83
N LYS A 142 9.45 17.47 -5.05
CA LYS A 142 9.11 18.53 -4.08
C LYS A 142 8.86 19.87 -4.80
N ALA A 143 7.81 19.91 -5.64
CA ALA A 143 7.40 21.11 -6.37
C ALA A 143 6.03 21.59 -5.85
N PRO A 144 5.84 22.91 -5.65
CA PRO A 144 4.57 23.46 -5.16
C PRO A 144 3.36 23.02 -5.99
N GLN A 145 3.50 23.00 -7.31
CA GLN A 145 2.41 22.60 -8.21
C GLN A 145 1.98 21.15 -8.03
N GLU A 146 2.91 20.23 -7.77
CA GLU A 146 2.59 18.82 -7.50
C GLU A 146 1.87 18.66 -6.15
N ALA A 147 2.28 19.44 -5.14
CA ALA A 147 1.59 19.46 -3.84
C ALA A 147 0.15 19.97 -3.97
N VAL A 148 -0.07 21.06 -4.75
CA VAL A 148 -1.40 21.60 -5.04
C VAL A 148 -2.26 20.55 -5.77
N ASN A 149 -1.72 19.87 -6.77
CA ASN A 149 -2.44 18.84 -7.52
C ASN A 149 -2.80 17.64 -6.61
N ALA A 150 -1.88 17.17 -5.78
CA ALA A 150 -2.13 16.10 -4.82
C ALA A 150 -3.21 16.52 -3.80
N GLY A 151 -3.13 17.74 -3.26
CA GLY A 151 -4.14 18.29 -2.34
C GLY A 151 -5.52 18.39 -2.97
N ARG A 152 -5.62 18.79 -4.25
CA ARG A 152 -6.90 18.85 -4.97
C ARG A 152 -7.53 17.47 -5.13
N ILE A 153 -6.75 16.45 -5.50
CA ILE A 153 -7.24 15.08 -5.62
C ILE A 153 -7.67 14.54 -4.27
N LEU A 154 -6.87 14.75 -3.23
CA LEU A 154 -7.20 14.32 -1.87
C LEU A 154 -8.48 15.01 -1.35
N GLY A 155 -8.63 16.31 -1.58
CA GLY A 155 -9.84 17.05 -1.23
C GLY A 155 -11.08 16.52 -1.95
N ARG A 156 -10.97 16.20 -3.25
CA ARG A 156 -12.05 15.56 -4.00
C ARG A 156 -12.40 14.19 -3.43
N LEU A 157 -11.41 13.37 -3.13
CA LEU A 157 -11.62 12.06 -2.50
C LEU A 157 -12.38 12.19 -1.19
N HIS A 158 -11.99 13.11 -0.31
CA HIS A 158 -12.66 13.35 0.97
C HIS A 158 -14.11 13.83 0.79
N LEU A 159 -14.35 14.74 -0.15
CA LEU A 159 -15.71 15.24 -0.43
C LEU A 159 -16.64 14.12 -0.93
N GLU A 160 -16.16 13.30 -1.86
CA GLU A 160 -16.98 12.19 -2.38
C GLU A 160 -17.15 11.08 -1.33
N ALA A 161 -16.13 10.75 -0.55
CA ALA A 161 -16.23 9.77 0.53
C ALA A 161 -17.19 10.23 1.65
N ALA A 162 -17.23 11.51 1.96
CA ALA A 162 -18.15 12.07 2.97
C ALA A 162 -19.64 12.04 2.57
N ARG A 163 -19.93 11.88 1.26
CA ARG A 163 -21.30 11.76 0.74
C ARG A 163 -21.86 10.34 0.83
N LEU A 164 -21.01 9.38 1.16
CA LEU A 164 -21.40 7.97 1.24
C LEU A 164 -22.02 7.69 2.60
N GLU A 165 -23.23 7.17 2.59
CA GLU A 165 -23.87 6.62 3.78
C GLU A 165 -23.43 5.15 3.92
N TRP A 166 -22.57 4.89 4.89
CA TRP A 166 -22.06 3.55 5.16
C TRP A 166 -22.80 2.95 6.35
N THR A 167 -23.58 1.90 6.11
CA THR A 167 -24.26 1.16 7.18
C THR A 167 -23.34 0.18 7.89
N ASP A 168 -22.34 -0.35 7.18
CA ASP A 168 -21.49 -1.45 7.65
C ASP A 168 -19.99 -1.11 7.64
N ALA A 169 -19.65 0.17 7.82
CA ALA A 169 -18.25 0.56 7.93
C ALA A 169 -17.61 -0.11 9.15
N PRO A 170 -16.51 -0.88 8.98
CA PRO A 170 -15.83 -1.48 10.11
C PRO A 170 -15.31 -0.39 11.04
N PRO A 171 -15.35 -0.57 12.36
CA PRO A 171 -14.83 0.42 13.29
C PRO A 171 -13.35 0.65 13.01
N MET A 172 -13.03 1.82 12.50
CA MET A 172 -11.66 2.23 12.23
C MET A 172 -11.38 3.46 13.07
N PRO A 173 -10.60 3.32 14.16
CA PRO A 173 -10.15 4.51 14.87
C PRO A 173 -9.37 5.40 13.90
N GLY A 174 -9.60 6.69 13.97
CA GLY A 174 -8.80 7.66 13.22
C GLY A 174 -7.32 7.46 13.50
N PHE A 175 -6.46 7.80 12.54
CA PHE A 175 -5.01 7.64 12.69
C PHE A 175 -4.50 8.27 13.99
N HIS A 176 -4.99 9.46 14.33
CA HIS A 176 -4.64 10.20 15.54
C HIS A 176 -5.11 9.51 16.83
N ALA A 177 -6.16 8.69 16.79
CA ALA A 177 -6.65 7.94 17.95
C ALA A 177 -5.97 6.58 18.11
N ALA A 178 -5.06 6.19 17.21
CA ALA A 178 -4.36 4.92 17.29
C ALA A 178 -3.44 4.87 18.50
N ALA A 179 -3.43 3.73 19.22
CA ALA A 179 -2.62 3.55 20.43
C ALA A 179 -1.13 3.85 20.18
N GLN A 180 -0.60 3.54 18.99
CA GLN A 180 0.77 3.83 18.60
C GLN A 180 1.06 5.34 18.54
N VAL A 181 0.10 6.14 18.06
CA VAL A 181 0.22 7.61 17.99
C VAL A 181 0.19 8.19 19.40
N LYS A 182 -0.74 7.75 20.25
CA LYS A 182 -0.80 8.15 21.66
C LYS A 182 0.50 7.83 22.39
N SER A 183 0.99 6.59 22.29
CA SER A 183 2.28 6.18 22.88
C SER A 183 3.48 6.94 22.30
N ALA A 184 3.40 7.43 21.06
CA ALA A 184 4.44 8.28 20.48
C ALA A 184 4.48 9.66 21.14
N PHE A 185 3.32 10.25 21.46
CA PHE A 185 3.25 11.53 22.19
C PHE A 185 3.87 11.43 23.60
N GLU A 186 3.61 10.35 24.34
CA GLU A 186 4.19 10.11 25.67
C GLU A 186 5.73 10.12 25.66
N ARG A 187 6.34 9.75 24.53
CA ARG A 187 7.81 9.68 24.35
C ARG A 187 8.41 10.91 23.66
N LEU A 188 7.57 11.77 23.09
CA LEU A 188 8.03 12.89 22.26
C LEU A 188 8.80 13.93 23.07
N GLU A 189 8.24 14.38 24.19
CA GLU A 189 8.86 15.39 25.06
C GLU A 189 10.21 14.93 25.61
N PRO A 190 10.34 13.74 26.21
CA PRO A 190 11.64 13.23 26.66
C PRO A 190 12.66 13.09 25.52
N ALA A 191 12.23 12.67 24.31
CA ALA A 191 13.12 12.52 23.17
C ALA A 191 13.66 13.87 22.68
N ILE A 192 12.83 14.91 22.65
CA ILE A 192 13.26 16.26 22.26
C ILE A 192 14.22 16.85 23.29
N VAL A 193 13.94 16.69 24.58
CA VAL A 193 14.83 17.18 25.65
C VAL A 193 16.21 16.51 25.61
N VAL A 194 16.28 15.23 25.21
CA VAL A 194 17.57 14.54 25.01
C VAL A 194 18.30 15.07 23.79
N ALA A 195 17.58 15.36 22.71
CA ALA A 195 18.17 15.86 21.46
C ALA A 195 18.58 17.35 21.53
N ASP A 196 17.86 18.14 22.30
CA ASP A 196 18.10 19.57 22.53
C ASP A 196 17.91 19.91 24.02
N PRO A 197 18.98 19.84 24.82
CA PRO A 197 18.92 20.14 26.27
C PRO A 197 18.52 21.60 26.58
N ASP A 198 18.72 22.54 25.66
CA ASP A 198 18.42 23.95 25.79
C ASP A 198 16.99 24.33 25.40
N VAL A 199 16.20 23.34 24.97
CA VAL A 199 14.81 23.56 24.59
C VAL A 199 14.00 24.13 25.76
N ASN A 200 13.14 25.11 25.49
CA ASN A 200 12.22 25.63 26.49
C ASN A 200 11.15 24.55 26.84
N ARG A 201 11.37 23.85 27.94
CA ARG A 201 10.56 22.71 28.37
C ARG A 201 9.10 23.07 28.63
N SER A 202 8.82 24.24 29.21
CA SER A 202 7.42 24.67 29.42
C SER A 202 6.69 24.84 28.11
N LYS A 203 7.32 25.53 27.15
CA LYS A 203 6.74 25.74 25.83
C LYS A 203 6.59 24.46 25.02
N LEU A 204 7.52 23.53 25.16
CA LEU A 204 7.43 22.20 24.56
C LEU A 204 6.27 21.39 25.15
N HIS A 205 6.14 21.38 26.48
CA HIS A 205 5.05 20.71 27.19
C HIS A 205 3.68 21.22 26.70
N ASP A 206 3.46 22.53 26.67
CA ASP A 206 2.22 23.14 26.20
C ASP A 206 1.88 22.76 24.74
N VAL A 207 2.89 22.58 23.90
CA VAL A 207 2.67 22.15 22.51
C VAL A 207 2.28 20.69 22.44
N VAL A 208 2.97 19.82 23.18
CA VAL A 208 2.71 18.37 23.24
C VAL A 208 1.31 18.10 23.81
N GLU A 209 0.92 18.78 24.89
CA GLU A 209 -0.43 18.66 25.47
C GLU A 209 -1.52 19.03 24.47
N ARG A 210 -1.41 20.21 23.81
CA ARG A 210 -2.39 20.65 22.81
C ARG A 210 -2.50 19.68 21.62
N LEU A 211 -1.41 19.05 21.24
CA LEU A 211 -1.43 18.01 20.19
C LEU A 211 -2.13 16.74 20.69
N ALA A 212 -1.84 16.31 21.92
CA ALA A 212 -2.46 15.14 22.52
C ALA A 212 -3.97 15.33 22.72
N GLU A 213 -4.42 16.51 23.16
CA GLU A 213 -5.84 16.86 23.27
C GLU A 213 -6.57 16.73 21.92
N ARG A 214 -5.99 17.26 20.84
CA ARG A 214 -6.53 17.15 19.48
C ARG A 214 -6.58 15.70 18.98
N CYS A 215 -5.72 14.82 19.48
CA CYS A 215 -5.75 13.39 19.15
C CYS A 215 -6.80 12.61 19.95
N ASN A 216 -7.36 13.21 20.99
CA ASN A 216 -8.39 12.60 21.85
C ASN A 216 -9.81 13.11 21.56
N ALA A 217 -9.95 14.19 20.80
CA ALA A 217 -11.20 14.76 20.34
C ALA A 217 -11.73 14.05 19.08
#